data_cdd1a15d7aa3050c105cbd8f4fbd1e44
#
_entry.id   cdd1a15d7aa3050c105cbd8f4fbd1e44
#
_cell.length_a   1.000
_cell.length_b   1.000
_cell.length_c   1.000
_cell.angle_alpha   90.00
_cell.angle_beta   90.00
_cell.angle_gamma   90.00
#
_symmetry.space_group_name_H-M   'P 1'
#
loop_
_entity.id
_entity.type
_entity.pdbx_description
1 polymer ?
#
loop_
_entity_poly.entity_id
_entity_poly.type
_entity_poly.pdbx_seq_one_letter_code
_entity_poly.pdbx_strand_id
1 'polypeptide(L)'
;GKTTLVNAITGFYPPQKGRIVLEGADITAMKPHLVAKRKVARTFQNLALFNGMSVLDNILLGRHVHLKPSVAKTALYWWLGQPEEIAHRRVCEEIIEFLQLQGVRDEPVESLSIGLKKRVELARALVAEPAFLILDEPMAGMNQEEKEYMARFVLDARDERGITVLLIEHHMDIVTGICDRIMALNYGEVIGTGLPREVVANPRVVEAYLGKGRQHAA
;
A
#
# COMPACT_ATOMS: atom_id res chain seq x y z
N GLY A 1 -11.94 12.52 5.20
CA GLY A 1 -12.48 11.98 3.93
C GLY A 1 -11.53 11.00 3.22
N LYS A 2 -10.22 11.01 3.54
CA LYS A 2 -9.20 10.14 2.89
C LYS A 2 -9.57 8.66 2.99
N THR A 3 -9.80 8.17 4.21
CA THR A 3 -10.19 6.76 4.47
C THR A 3 -11.49 6.37 3.77
N THR A 4 -12.48 7.27 3.71
CA THR A 4 -13.74 7.04 3.00
C THR A 4 -13.50 6.86 1.50
N LEU A 5 -12.65 7.71 0.89
CA LEU A 5 -12.27 7.61 -0.51
C LEU A 5 -11.59 6.25 -0.81
N VAL A 6 -10.63 5.86 0.02
CA VAL A 6 -9.93 4.58 -0.12
C VAL A 6 -10.89 3.40 0.01
N ASN A 7 -11.78 3.44 0.99
CA ASN A 7 -12.78 2.38 1.18
C ASN A 7 -13.75 2.30 -0.01
N ALA A 8 -14.07 3.42 -0.67
CA ALA A 8 -14.87 3.43 -1.89
C ALA A 8 -14.08 2.79 -3.06
N ILE A 9 -12.81 3.16 -3.26
CA ILE A 9 -11.95 2.59 -4.32
C ILE A 9 -11.77 1.08 -4.14
N THR A 10 -11.60 0.62 -2.89
CA THR A 10 -11.37 -0.80 -2.58
C THR A 10 -12.65 -1.63 -2.47
N GLY A 11 -13.83 -1.03 -2.70
CA GLY A 11 -15.12 -1.71 -2.75
C GLY A 11 -15.71 -2.08 -1.38
N PHE A 12 -15.18 -1.53 -0.26
CA PHE A 12 -15.78 -1.73 1.05
C PHE A 12 -17.11 -1.00 1.19
N TYR A 13 -17.22 0.21 0.61
CA TYR A 13 -18.44 0.99 0.58
C TYR A 13 -18.63 1.58 -0.81
N PRO A 14 -19.76 1.29 -1.49
CA PRO A 14 -20.04 1.92 -2.78
C PRO A 14 -20.30 3.42 -2.57
N PRO A 15 -19.80 4.30 -3.46
CA PRO A 15 -20.08 5.72 -3.38
C PRO A 15 -21.57 5.98 -3.64
N GLN A 16 -22.16 6.93 -2.91
CA GLN A 16 -23.58 7.31 -3.07
C GLN A 16 -23.83 8.01 -4.41
N LYS A 17 -22.82 8.71 -4.94
CA LYS A 17 -22.87 9.42 -6.23
C LYS A 17 -21.51 9.33 -6.91
N GLY A 18 -21.54 9.42 -8.24
CA GLY A 18 -20.32 9.32 -9.05
C GLY A 18 -19.98 7.89 -9.40
N ARG A 19 -18.82 7.72 -10.02
CA ARG A 19 -18.29 6.41 -10.43
C ARG A 19 -16.78 6.38 -10.31
N ILE A 20 -16.25 5.18 -10.12
CA ILE A 20 -14.82 4.90 -10.03
C ILE A 20 -14.44 4.08 -11.24
N VAL A 21 -13.50 4.59 -12.03
CA VAL A 21 -13.00 3.93 -13.24
C VAL A 21 -11.52 3.61 -13.06
N LEU A 22 -11.15 2.35 -13.23
CA LEU A 22 -9.77 1.87 -13.22
C LEU A 22 -9.46 1.26 -14.57
N GLU A 23 -8.43 1.78 -15.28
CA GLU A 23 -8.02 1.31 -16.60
C GLU A 23 -9.20 1.17 -17.59
N GLY A 24 -10.11 2.15 -17.57
CA GLY A 24 -11.32 2.16 -18.41
C GLY A 24 -12.47 1.27 -17.96
N ALA A 25 -12.27 0.45 -16.92
CA ALA A 25 -13.32 -0.40 -16.36
C ALA A 25 -14.00 0.28 -15.16
N ASP A 26 -15.34 0.26 -15.14
CA ASP A 26 -16.13 0.73 -14.00
C ASP A 26 -16.05 -0.30 -12.86
N ILE A 27 -15.50 0.13 -11.71
CA ILE A 27 -15.35 -0.67 -10.49
C ILE A 27 -16.25 -0.20 -9.34
N THR A 28 -17.12 0.77 -9.57
CA THR A 28 -17.92 1.49 -8.55
C THR A 28 -18.66 0.56 -7.58
N ALA A 29 -19.27 -0.51 -8.08
CA ALA A 29 -20.04 -1.45 -7.27
C ALA A 29 -19.35 -2.82 -7.10
N MET A 30 -18.07 -2.91 -7.43
CA MET A 30 -17.33 -4.16 -7.28
C MET A 30 -17.06 -4.49 -5.80
N LYS A 31 -17.21 -5.76 -5.45
CA LYS A 31 -16.83 -6.27 -4.14
C LYS A 31 -15.30 -6.27 -3.97
N PRO A 32 -14.76 -6.15 -2.75
CA PRO A 32 -13.31 -6.03 -2.50
C PRO A 32 -12.47 -7.11 -3.17
N HIS A 33 -12.90 -8.37 -3.14
CA HIS A 33 -12.16 -9.47 -3.76
C HIS A 33 -12.13 -9.39 -5.30
N LEU A 34 -13.12 -8.72 -5.93
CA LEU A 34 -13.12 -8.46 -7.37
C LEU A 34 -12.21 -7.28 -7.72
N VAL A 35 -12.17 -6.25 -6.86
CA VAL A 35 -11.23 -5.13 -6.99
C VAL A 35 -9.78 -5.64 -6.85
N ALA A 36 -9.49 -6.51 -5.89
CA ALA A 36 -8.18 -7.15 -5.75
C ALA A 36 -7.77 -7.94 -7.00
N LYS A 37 -8.71 -8.66 -7.65
CA LYS A 37 -8.46 -9.35 -8.93
C LYS A 37 -8.17 -8.40 -10.09
N ARG A 38 -8.51 -7.11 -9.97
CA ARG A 38 -8.12 -6.03 -10.90
C ARG A 38 -6.74 -5.47 -10.58
N LYS A 39 -5.92 -6.20 -9.84
CA LYS A 39 -4.58 -5.81 -9.44
C LYS A 39 -4.53 -4.52 -8.61
N VAL A 40 -5.53 -4.32 -7.77
CA VAL A 40 -5.52 -3.26 -6.74
C VAL A 40 -5.08 -3.89 -5.42
N ALA A 41 -3.98 -3.40 -4.85
CA ALA A 41 -3.55 -3.78 -3.50
C ALA A 41 -3.62 -2.57 -2.56
N ARG A 42 -3.78 -2.83 -1.27
CA ARG A 42 -3.81 -1.80 -0.22
C ARG A 42 -3.05 -2.28 1.00
N THR A 43 -2.24 -1.38 1.60
CA THR A 43 -1.81 -1.52 2.98
C THR A 43 -2.86 -0.94 3.92
N PHE A 44 -2.96 -1.44 5.13
CA PHE A 44 -3.91 -0.94 6.12
C PHE A 44 -3.22 0.02 7.09
N GLN A 45 -3.97 0.99 7.62
CA GLN A 45 -3.46 1.97 8.59
C GLN A 45 -2.95 1.31 9.88
N ASN A 46 -3.60 0.24 10.33
CA ASN A 46 -3.13 -0.59 11.42
C ASN A 46 -2.34 -1.77 10.87
N LEU A 47 -1.16 -2.03 11.43
CA LEU A 47 -0.32 -3.16 11.08
C LEU A 47 -1.13 -4.47 11.15
N ALA A 48 -1.51 -4.98 9.98
CA ALA A 48 -2.32 -6.19 9.86
C ALA A 48 -1.43 -7.43 9.62
N LEU A 49 -0.30 -7.51 10.33
CA LEU A 49 0.59 -8.67 10.31
C LEU A 49 0.08 -9.75 11.25
N PHE A 50 0.30 -11.00 10.89
CA PHE A 50 -0.06 -12.15 11.69
C PHE A 50 1.06 -12.48 12.66
N ASN A 51 0.83 -12.21 13.94
CA ASN A 51 1.73 -12.59 15.02
C ASN A 51 1.90 -14.13 15.07
N GLY A 52 3.06 -14.59 15.51
CA GLY A 52 3.40 -16.00 15.53
C GLY A 52 3.83 -16.59 14.18
N MET A 53 3.84 -15.77 13.13
CA MET A 53 4.34 -16.15 11.79
C MET A 53 5.64 -15.41 11.46
N SER A 54 6.49 -16.06 10.65
CA SER A 54 7.70 -15.42 10.14
C SER A 54 7.40 -14.29 9.15
N VAL A 55 8.41 -13.47 8.83
CA VAL A 55 8.32 -12.47 7.76
C VAL A 55 7.94 -13.13 6.44
N LEU A 56 8.62 -14.21 6.06
CA LEU A 56 8.34 -14.94 4.83
C LEU A 56 6.88 -15.44 4.77
N ASP A 57 6.38 -16.04 5.86
CA ASP A 57 5.01 -16.55 5.92
C ASP A 57 3.98 -15.43 5.80
N ASN A 58 4.22 -14.29 6.47
CA ASN A 58 3.36 -13.11 6.33
C ASN A 58 3.33 -12.58 4.90
N ILE A 59 4.45 -12.58 4.21
CA ILE A 59 4.54 -12.14 2.80
C ILE A 59 3.83 -13.14 1.88
N LEU A 60 4.02 -14.44 2.09
CA LEU A 60 3.35 -15.51 1.33
C LEU A 60 1.81 -15.39 1.37
N LEU A 61 1.23 -14.93 2.48
CA LEU A 61 -0.21 -14.66 2.56
C LEU A 61 -0.69 -13.66 1.50
N GLY A 62 0.17 -12.71 1.06
CA GLY A 62 -0.16 -11.78 -0.01
C GLY A 62 -0.38 -12.45 -1.37
N ARG A 63 0.14 -13.67 -1.56
CA ARG A 63 -0.03 -14.45 -2.81
C ARG A 63 -1.39 -15.13 -2.92
N HIS A 64 -2.22 -15.15 -1.87
CA HIS A 64 -3.53 -15.83 -1.87
C HIS A 64 -4.46 -15.36 -3.01
N VAL A 65 -4.30 -14.13 -3.50
CA VAL A 65 -5.08 -13.57 -4.63
C VAL A 65 -4.83 -14.36 -5.92
N HIS A 66 -3.66 -14.98 -6.06
CA HIS A 66 -3.27 -15.78 -7.22
C HIS A 66 -3.57 -17.28 -7.05
N LEU A 67 -3.90 -17.74 -5.83
CA LEU A 67 -4.23 -19.13 -5.61
C LEU A 67 -5.58 -19.45 -6.27
N LYS A 68 -5.58 -20.42 -7.17
CA LYS A 68 -6.81 -20.96 -7.76
C LYS A 68 -7.40 -22.00 -6.80
N PRO A 69 -8.57 -21.77 -6.20
CA PRO A 69 -9.22 -22.77 -5.38
C PRO A 69 -9.66 -23.96 -6.26
N SER A 70 -8.86 -25.00 -6.30
CA SER A 70 -9.19 -26.24 -6.95
C SER A 70 -9.18 -27.38 -5.94
N VAL A 71 -10.36 -27.74 -5.47
CA VAL A 71 -10.54 -28.88 -4.54
C VAL A 71 -10.01 -30.17 -5.17
N ALA A 72 -10.08 -30.32 -6.49
CA ALA A 72 -9.53 -31.46 -7.22
C ALA A 72 -7.99 -31.50 -7.22
N LYS A 73 -7.31 -30.32 -7.17
CA LYS A 73 -5.84 -30.23 -7.05
C LYS A 73 -5.35 -30.55 -5.63
N THR A 74 -6.14 -30.29 -4.61
CA THR A 74 -5.77 -30.57 -3.22
C THR A 74 -5.66 -32.09 -2.97
N ALA A 75 -6.45 -32.90 -3.65
CA ALA A 75 -6.35 -34.37 -3.59
C ALA A 75 -5.13 -34.94 -4.33
N LEU A 76 -4.60 -34.21 -5.34
CA LEU A 76 -3.38 -34.54 -6.10
C LEU A 76 -2.16 -33.70 -5.67
N TYR A 77 -2.21 -33.12 -4.48
CA TYR A 77 -1.27 -32.11 -3.95
C TYR A 77 0.20 -32.54 -3.99
N TRP A 78 0.48 -33.82 -3.85
CA TRP A 78 1.85 -34.35 -3.83
C TRP A 78 2.58 -34.32 -5.19
N TRP A 79 1.85 -34.22 -6.30
CA TRP A 79 2.45 -34.30 -7.65
C TRP A 79 2.35 -33.02 -8.49
N LEU A 80 1.35 -32.17 -8.24
CA LEU A 80 1.08 -30.99 -9.09
C LEU A 80 1.20 -29.65 -8.31
N GLY A 81 1.30 -29.67 -6.98
CA GLY A 81 1.36 -28.47 -6.16
C GLY A 81 2.75 -27.83 -6.03
N GLN A 82 3.81 -28.64 -6.12
CA GLN A 82 5.17 -28.18 -5.92
C GLN A 82 5.65 -27.06 -6.90
N PRO A 83 5.39 -27.11 -8.21
CA PRO A 83 5.84 -26.05 -9.12
C PRO A 83 5.17 -24.70 -8.85
N GLU A 84 3.88 -24.71 -8.49
CA GLU A 84 3.12 -23.49 -8.21
C GLU A 84 3.59 -22.83 -6.89
N GLU A 85 3.84 -23.64 -5.86
CA GLU A 85 4.39 -23.18 -4.58
C GLU A 85 5.81 -22.61 -4.74
N ILE A 86 6.67 -23.27 -5.50
CA ILE A 86 8.02 -22.81 -5.81
C ILE A 86 7.96 -21.46 -6.54
N ALA A 87 7.05 -21.29 -7.51
CA ALA A 87 6.88 -20.04 -8.23
C ALA A 87 6.41 -18.92 -7.31
N HIS A 88 5.45 -19.17 -6.41
CA HIS A 88 5.01 -18.19 -5.43
C HIS A 88 6.12 -17.81 -4.44
N ARG A 89 6.88 -18.79 -3.95
CA ARG A 89 8.01 -18.54 -3.06
C ARG A 89 9.08 -17.69 -3.72
N ARG A 90 9.38 -17.95 -5.00
CA ARG A 90 10.35 -17.16 -5.76
C ARG A 90 9.96 -15.68 -5.83
N VAL A 91 8.70 -15.36 -6.13
CA VAL A 91 8.22 -13.98 -6.13
C VAL A 91 8.35 -13.34 -4.75
N CYS A 92 8.10 -14.11 -3.68
CA CYS A 92 8.28 -13.58 -2.31
C CYS A 92 9.76 -13.30 -2.02
N GLU A 93 10.69 -14.16 -2.43
CA GLU A 93 12.14 -13.92 -2.25
C GLU A 93 12.61 -12.69 -3.03
N GLU A 94 12.12 -12.48 -4.26
CA GLU A 94 12.44 -11.29 -5.06
C GLU A 94 11.95 -10.00 -4.37
N ILE A 95 10.79 -10.02 -3.70
CA ILE A 95 10.27 -8.88 -2.93
C ILE A 95 11.01 -8.70 -1.60
N ILE A 96 11.40 -9.79 -0.94
CA ILE A 96 12.23 -9.75 0.28
C ILE A 96 13.57 -9.08 -0.03
N GLU A 97 14.19 -9.43 -1.16
CA GLU A 97 15.44 -8.81 -1.62
C GLU A 97 15.21 -7.32 -1.96
N PHE A 98 14.20 -7.01 -2.74
CA PHE A 98 13.84 -5.65 -3.13
C PHE A 98 13.64 -4.71 -1.93
N LEU A 99 13.02 -5.19 -0.84
CA LEU A 99 12.77 -4.42 0.37
C LEU A 99 13.84 -4.60 1.46
N GLN A 100 14.97 -5.30 1.14
CA GLN A 100 16.08 -5.53 2.06
C GLN A 100 15.63 -6.20 3.39
N LEU A 101 14.83 -7.27 3.27
CA LEU A 101 14.30 -8.04 4.40
C LEU A 101 15.01 -9.39 4.61
N GLN A 102 16.10 -9.68 3.85
CA GLN A 102 16.78 -10.98 3.87
C GLN A 102 17.24 -11.37 5.28
N GLY A 103 17.80 -10.38 6.02
CA GLY A 103 18.36 -10.61 7.36
C GLY A 103 17.33 -10.98 8.43
N VAL A 104 16.03 -10.74 8.15
CA VAL A 104 14.94 -10.97 9.10
C VAL A 104 13.84 -11.89 8.55
N ARG A 105 14.08 -12.54 7.38
CA ARG A 105 13.04 -13.29 6.65
C ARG A 105 12.40 -14.42 7.46
N ASP A 106 13.16 -15.07 8.32
CA ASP A 106 12.72 -16.19 9.14
C ASP A 106 12.34 -15.77 10.59
N GLU A 107 12.51 -14.47 10.91
CA GLU A 107 12.17 -13.90 12.22
C GLU A 107 10.65 -13.78 12.39
N PRO A 108 10.13 -13.99 13.61
CA PRO A 108 8.75 -13.67 13.93
C PRO A 108 8.49 -12.17 13.78
N VAL A 109 7.38 -11.77 13.14
CA VAL A 109 7.11 -10.35 12.86
C VAL A 109 6.93 -9.50 14.12
N GLU A 110 6.54 -10.09 15.25
CA GLU A 110 6.40 -9.39 16.53
C GLU A 110 7.72 -8.86 17.07
N SER A 111 8.86 -9.52 16.77
CA SER A 111 10.21 -9.10 17.22
C SER A 111 10.75 -7.88 16.48
N LEU A 112 10.17 -7.53 15.33
CA LEU A 112 10.67 -6.49 14.44
C LEU A 112 10.38 -5.08 14.94
N SER A 113 11.25 -4.12 14.54
CA SER A 113 11.00 -2.69 14.67
C SER A 113 9.77 -2.27 13.85
N ILE A 114 9.22 -1.08 14.16
CA ILE A 114 8.07 -0.55 13.43
C ILE A 114 8.39 -0.37 11.94
N GLY A 115 9.60 0.10 11.63
CA GLY A 115 10.07 0.29 10.25
C GLY A 115 10.12 -1.02 9.46
N LEU A 116 10.66 -2.08 10.06
CA LEU A 116 10.68 -3.40 9.44
C LEU A 116 9.27 -3.99 9.27
N LYS A 117 8.39 -3.85 10.27
CA LYS A 117 6.99 -4.26 10.16
C LYS A 117 6.27 -3.57 8.99
N LYS A 118 6.51 -2.28 8.80
CA LYS A 118 5.95 -1.51 7.68
C LYS A 118 6.51 -1.96 6.32
N ARG A 119 7.80 -2.34 6.26
CA ARG A 119 8.38 -2.95 5.04
C ARG A 119 7.74 -4.32 4.75
N VAL A 120 7.48 -5.15 5.75
CA VAL A 120 6.77 -6.44 5.59
C VAL A 120 5.35 -6.22 5.09
N GLU A 121 4.67 -5.19 5.57
CA GLU A 121 3.33 -4.82 5.10
C GLU A 121 3.34 -4.39 3.63
N LEU A 122 4.34 -3.58 3.23
CA LEU A 122 4.57 -3.21 1.83
C LEU A 122 4.90 -4.45 0.98
N ALA A 123 5.77 -5.33 1.47
CA ALA A 123 6.12 -6.59 0.79
C ALA A 123 4.88 -7.43 0.51
N ARG A 124 4.01 -7.60 1.51
CA ARG A 124 2.76 -8.35 1.36
C ARG A 124 1.81 -7.76 0.32
N ALA A 125 1.80 -6.45 0.16
CA ALA A 125 1.03 -5.80 -0.89
C ALA A 125 1.68 -5.96 -2.28
N LEU A 126 3.02 -5.88 -2.37
CA LEU A 126 3.76 -5.99 -3.62
C LEU A 126 3.77 -7.41 -4.21
N VAL A 127 3.80 -8.46 -3.38
CA VAL A 127 3.75 -9.85 -3.88
C VAL A 127 2.42 -10.19 -4.55
N ALA A 128 1.37 -9.39 -4.36
CA ALA A 128 0.13 -9.50 -5.14
C ALA A 128 0.29 -8.98 -6.57
N GLU A 129 1.47 -8.47 -6.97
CA GLU A 129 1.78 -7.91 -8.29
C GLU A 129 0.74 -6.86 -8.75
N PRO A 130 0.52 -5.82 -7.91
CA PRO A 130 -0.51 -4.83 -8.20
C PRO A 130 -0.12 -3.94 -9.38
N ALA A 131 -1.13 -3.49 -10.15
CA ALA A 131 -0.99 -2.36 -11.07
C ALA A 131 -1.28 -1.03 -10.35
N PHE A 132 -2.13 -1.06 -9.31
CA PHE A 132 -2.48 0.07 -8.48
C PHE A 132 -2.32 -0.26 -7.00
N LEU A 133 -1.42 0.45 -6.32
CA LEU A 133 -1.07 0.25 -4.92
C LEU A 133 -1.54 1.44 -4.08
N ILE A 134 -2.31 1.18 -3.05
CA ILE A 134 -2.78 2.18 -2.09
C ILE A 134 -2.00 2.02 -0.79
N LEU A 135 -1.26 3.06 -0.41
CA LEU A 135 -0.48 3.13 0.82
C LEU A 135 -1.14 4.12 1.79
N ASP A 136 -1.63 3.60 2.91
CA ASP A 136 -2.37 4.39 3.91
C ASP A 136 -1.47 4.64 5.13
N GLU A 137 -0.85 5.84 5.18
CA GLU A 137 0.11 6.29 6.19
C GLU A 137 1.27 5.28 6.40
N PRO A 138 1.99 4.87 5.32
CA PRO A 138 3.00 3.83 5.44
C PRO A 138 4.19 4.23 6.31
N MET A 139 4.41 5.52 6.54
CA MET A 139 5.56 6.06 7.27
C MET A 139 5.23 6.45 8.72
N ALA A 140 4.01 6.16 9.19
CA ALA A 140 3.60 6.46 10.55
C ALA A 140 4.44 5.68 11.58
N GLY A 141 4.97 6.38 12.59
CA GLY A 141 5.79 5.80 13.66
C GLY A 141 7.25 5.51 13.30
N MET A 142 7.69 5.85 12.09
CA MET A 142 9.08 5.70 11.64
C MET A 142 9.93 6.91 12.04
N ASN A 143 11.22 6.67 12.29
CA ASN A 143 12.22 7.74 12.38
C ASN A 143 12.53 8.31 10.98
N GLN A 144 13.35 9.37 10.90
CA GLN A 144 13.63 10.06 9.64
C GLN A 144 14.32 9.17 8.61
N GLU A 145 15.30 8.40 9.03
CA GLU A 145 16.04 7.48 8.16
C GLU A 145 15.13 6.38 7.60
N GLU A 146 14.30 5.77 8.44
CA GLU A 146 13.32 4.76 8.01
C GLU A 146 12.31 5.31 7.01
N LYS A 147 11.87 6.58 7.16
CA LYS A 147 10.99 7.26 6.21
C LYS A 147 11.65 7.46 4.85
N GLU A 148 12.92 7.85 4.83
CA GLU A 148 13.69 8.01 3.60
C GLU A 148 13.84 6.68 2.84
N TYR A 149 14.14 5.59 3.55
CA TYR A 149 14.15 4.26 2.94
C TYR A 149 12.79 3.84 2.41
N MET A 150 11.72 4.07 3.18
CA MET A 150 10.36 3.75 2.72
C MET A 150 9.97 4.57 1.49
N ALA A 151 10.29 5.86 1.48
CA ALA A 151 10.06 6.74 0.33
C ALA A 151 10.78 6.23 -0.92
N ARG A 152 12.03 5.79 -0.77
CA ARG A 152 12.81 5.19 -1.85
C ARG A 152 12.16 3.91 -2.37
N PHE A 153 11.77 2.97 -1.50
CA PHE A 153 11.10 1.74 -1.94
C PHE A 153 9.78 2.01 -2.67
N VAL A 154 9.05 3.07 -2.29
CA VAL A 154 7.83 3.49 -3.00
C VAL A 154 8.16 4.01 -4.40
N LEU A 155 9.23 4.82 -4.55
CA LEU A 155 9.72 5.30 -5.83
C LEU A 155 10.21 4.15 -6.72
N ASP A 156 11.02 3.25 -6.18
CA ASP A 156 11.55 2.09 -6.90
C ASP A 156 10.40 1.16 -7.35
N ALA A 157 9.35 0.97 -6.52
CA ALA A 157 8.16 0.22 -6.91
C ALA A 157 7.42 0.88 -8.09
N ARG A 158 7.33 2.21 -8.12
CA ARG A 158 6.76 2.98 -9.24
C ARG A 158 7.61 2.83 -10.50
N ASP A 159 8.91 3.08 -10.39
CA ASP A 159 9.80 3.27 -11.54
C ASP A 159 10.26 1.93 -12.15
N GLU A 160 10.60 0.95 -11.32
CA GLU A 160 11.11 -0.35 -11.78
C GLU A 160 10.00 -1.35 -12.07
N ARG A 161 8.86 -1.26 -11.37
CA ARG A 161 7.75 -2.22 -11.50
C ARG A 161 6.53 -1.64 -12.22
N GLY A 162 6.55 -0.34 -12.58
CA GLY A 162 5.46 0.33 -13.29
C GLY A 162 4.16 0.42 -12.50
N ILE A 163 4.25 0.44 -11.17
CA ILE A 163 3.08 0.48 -10.28
C ILE A 163 2.60 1.91 -10.13
N THR A 164 1.30 2.15 -10.33
CA THR A 164 0.70 3.42 -9.94
C THR A 164 0.44 3.42 -8.43
N VAL A 165 0.97 4.41 -7.71
CA VAL A 165 0.84 4.49 -6.25
C VAL A 165 -0.07 5.64 -5.84
N LEU A 166 -1.08 5.34 -5.02
CA LEU A 166 -1.85 6.32 -4.26
C LEU A 166 -1.32 6.36 -2.83
N LEU A 167 -0.59 7.41 -2.49
CA LEU A 167 -0.02 7.62 -1.17
C LEU A 167 -0.91 8.54 -0.34
N ILE A 168 -1.31 8.08 0.84
CA ILE A 168 -1.98 8.92 1.86
C ILE A 168 -0.95 9.21 2.94
N GLU A 169 -0.59 10.46 3.07
CA GLU A 169 0.39 10.93 4.05
C GLU A 169 0.03 12.33 4.56
N HIS A 170 0.61 12.69 5.67
CA HIS A 170 0.49 14.02 6.27
C HIS A 170 1.85 14.72 6.44
N HIS A 171 2.95 14.04 6.15
CA HIS A 171 4.31 14.61 6.12
C HIS A 171 4.54 15.30 4.77
N MET A 172 4.39 16.64 4.76
CA MET A 172 4.41 17.43 3.51
C MET A 172 5.76 17.39 2.79
N ASP A 173 6.87 17.32 3.51
CA ASP A 173 8.23 17.16 2.98
C ASP A 173 8.35 15.88 2.13
N ILE A 174 7.85 14.76 2.63
CA ILE A 174 7.84 13.50 1.90
C ILE A 174 6.92 13.58 0.69
N VAL A 175 5.66 14.01 0.90
CA VAL A 175 4.66 14.08 -0.16
C VAL A 175 5.13 14.96 -1.32
N THR A 176 5.76 16.12 -1.03
CA THR A 176 6.29 17.02 -2.06
C THR A 176 7.52 16.46 -2.75
N GLY A 177 8.29 15.59 -2.08
CA GLY A 177 9.51 15.00 -2.63
C GLY A 177 9.28 13.81 -3.56
N ILE A 178 8.18 13.05 -3.37
CA ILE A 178 7.98 11.79 -4.12
C ILE A 178 6.71 11.72 -4.96
N CYS A 179 5.74 12.61 -4.75
CA CYS A 179 4.48 12.58 -5.50
C CYS A 179 4.55 13.43 -6.76
N ASP A 180 4.05 12.91 -7.88
CA ASP A 180 3.92 13.64 -9.14
C ASP A 180 2.73 14.62 -9.08
N ARG A 181 1.68 14.26 -8.35
CA ARG A 181 0.47 15.08 -8.13
C ARG A 181 -0.04 14.91 -6.70
N ILE A 182 -0.61 16.00 -6.19
CA ILE A 182 -1.21 16.02 -4.85
C ILE A 182 -2.70 16.40 -4.96
N MET A 183 -3.52 15.76 -4.14
CA MET A 183 -4.88 16.17 -3.86
C MET A 183 -5.02 16.43 -2.35
N ALA A 184 -5.27 17.67 -1.97
CA ALA A 184 -5.49 18.05 -0.58
C ALA A 184 -6.98 17.97 -0.24
N LEU A 185 -7.30 17.23 0.81
CA LEU A 185 -8.66 17.04 1.32
C LEU A 185 -8.81 17.68 2.71
N ASN A 186 -9.84 18.49 2.91
CA ASN A 186 -10.22 19.03 4.21
C ASN A 186 -11.71 18.75 4.46
N TYR A 187 -12.04 18.07 5.56
CA TYR A 187 -13.41 17.64 5.91
C TYR A 187 -14.18 16.95 4.78
N GLY A 188 -13.48 16.25 3.87
CA GLY A 188 -14.08 15.53 2.73
C GLY A 188 -14.18 16.35 1.45
N GLU A 189 -13.86 17.65 1.49
CA GLU A 189 -13.83 18.53 0.31
C GLU A 189 -12.41 18.61 -0.26
N VAL A 190 -12.30 18.65 -1.59
CA VAL A 190 -11.05 18.92 -2.30
C VAL A 190 -10.76 20.42 -2.21
N ILE A 191 -9.70 20.79 -1.49
CA ILE A 191 -9.27 22.19 -1.31
C ILE A 191 -8.11 22.58 -2.22
N GLY A 192 -7.46 21.61 -2.88
CA GLY A 192 -6.39 21.84 -3.85
C GLY A 192 -6.03 20.54 -4.56
N THR A 193 -5.68 20.64 -5.83
CA THR A 193 -5.14 19.54 -6.63
C THR A 193 -4.19 20.09 -7.69
N GLY A 194 -3.11 19.39 -7.98
CA GLY A 194 -2.12 19.83 -8.96
C GLY A 194 -0.72 19.30 -8.66
N LEU A 195 0.28 20.00 -9.19
CA LEU A 195 1.68 19.71 -8.89
C LEU A 195 2.00 20.03 -7.43
N PRO A 196 2.95 19.32 -6.78
CA PRO A 196 3.30 19.54 -5.38
C PRO A 196 3.50 21.03 -5.03
N ARG A 197 4.32 21.73 -5.80
CA ARG A 197 4.60 23.18 -5.61
C ARG A 197 3.36 24.07 -5.66
N GLU A 198 2.39 23.71 -6.48
CA GLU A 198 1.15 24.50 -6.64
C GLU A 198 0.22 24.28 -5.45
N VAL A 199 0.11 23.03 -5.00
CA VAL A 199 -0.79 22.67 -3.91
C VAL A 199 -0.28 23.21 -2.57
N VAL A 200 1.05 23.15 -2.30
CA VAL A 200 1.62 23.70 -1.05
C VAL A 200 1.59 25.22 -1.00
N ALA A 201 1.54 25.90 -2.16
CA ALA A 201 1.42 27.36 -2.23
C ALA A 201 -0.05 27.84 -2.14
N ASN A 202 -1.03 26.92 -2.21
CA ASN A 202 -2.43 27.28 -2.17
C ASN A 202 -2.82 27.78 -0.76
N PRO A 203 -3.36 29.00 -0.60
CA PRO A 203 -3.70 29.56 0.71
C PRO A 203 -4.66 28.70 1.53
N ARG A 204 -5.65 28.05 0.88
CA ARG A 204 -6.60 27.14 1.56
C ARG A 204 -5.91 25.90 2.11
N VAL A 205 -4.89 25.39 1.44
CA VAL A 205 -4.09 24.24 1.90
C VAL A 205 -3.16 24.68 3.02
N VAL A 206 -2.51 25.84 2.89
CA VAL A 206 -1.66 26.44 3.93
C VAL A 206 -2.46 26.62 5.23
N GLU A 207 -3.63 27.22 5.17
CA GLU A 207 -4.51 27.41 6.33
C GLU A 207 -4.93 26.08 6.97
N ALA A 208 -5.33 25.09 6.17
CA ALA A 208 -5.84 23.82 6.66
C ALA A 208 -4.75 22.91 7.28
N TYR A 209 -3.54 22.92 6.74
CA TYR A 209 -2.47 22.00 7.11
C TYR A 209 -1.29 22.66 7.82
N LEU A 210 -0.90 23.88 7.46
CA LEU A 210 0.27 24.57 7.97
C LEU A 210 -0.09 25.63 9.01
N GLY A 211 -1.32 26.17 9.00
CA GLY A 211 -1.81 27.13 9.98
C GLY A 211 -1.95 26.56 11.40
N LYS A 212 -2.17 25.25 11.52
CA LYS A 212 -2.29 24.57 12.83
C LYS A 212 -0.94 24.30 13.51
N GLY A 213 0.16 24.27 12.77
CA GLY A 213 1.51 24.03 13.32
C GLY A 213 2.08 25.20 14.12
N ARG A 214 1.55 26.42 13.95
CA ARG A 214 1.98 27.60 14.71
C ARG A 214 1.30 27.77 16.08
N GLN A 215 0.24 27.03 16.37
CA GLN A 215 -0.49 27.13 17.65
C GLN A 215 0.03 26.20 18.76
N HIS A 216 0.98 25.30 18.47
CA HIS A 216 1.59 24.42 19.46
C HIS A 216 3.06 24.74 19.77
N ALA A 217 3.57 25.88 19.28
CA ALA A 217 4.94 26.37 19.54
C ALA A 217 4.95 27.72 20.30
N ALA A 218 3.88 28.04 21.04
CA ALA A 218 3.81 29.19 21.94
C ALA A 218 3.45 28.76 23.37
#